data_55d0d691e13b136326da5fff5453627c
#
_entry.id   55d0d691e13b136326da5fff5453627c
#
_cell.length_a   1.000
_cell.length_b   1.000
_cell.length_c   1.000
_cell.angle_alpha   90.00
_cell.angle_beta   90.00
_cell.angle_gamma   90.00
#
_symmetry.space_group_name_H-M   'P 1'
#
loop_
_entity.id
_entity.type
_entity.pdbx_description
1 polymer ?
#
loop_
_entity_poly.entity_id
_entity_poly.type
_entity_poly.pdbx_seq_one_letter_code
_entity_poly.pdbx_strand_id
1 'polypeptide(L)'
;GVNTKARTPAWMVERLARCGQRSVTALVDISNYVMFEYGRPSHIFDLDKIHDKLVVRWGQPGETLKLLNGSTVELDAGVGVIADAQGVESLAGIMGGDATAVSDDTRNVYVEAAFWWPEAVQGRSRRYGFSTDAGHRFERGVDPALTVEHIEHITRLILDICGGEAGPMDDQVLRLPEAPPVVMRVERASKVIGMPVSQAQCADVFRRLGLHFTEAPGRLTVRPPSWRFDLEIEEDLIEEVIRVIGYDKLPLTPPQVPVTAHVRREARRSANAVRRALAALDYQETIGFSFVEERWEYELAGNPDPIKVLNPIAAPLAVMR
;
A
#
# COMPACT_ATOMS: atom_id res chain seq x y z
N GLY A 1 1.63 -33.10 -9.95
CA GLY A 1 2.49 -33.54 -11.08
C GLY A 1 2.89 -32.36 -11.98
N VAL A 2 3.12 -31.15 -11.42
CA VAL A 2 3.53 -29.97 -12.19
C VAL A 2 4.99 -30.04 -12.64
N ASN A 3 5.29 -29.45 -13.80
CA ASN A 3 6.65 -29.25 -14.28
C ASN A 3 7.18 -27.86 -13.86
N THR A 4 7.93 -27.80 -12.77
CA THR A 4 8.54 -26.57 -12.25
C THR A 4 9.62 -25.97 -13.16
N LYS A 5 10.14 -26.75 -14.12
CA LYS A 5 11.12 -26.32 -15.13
C LYS A 5 10.46 -25.79 -16.41
N ALA A 6 9.13 -25.69 -16.43
CA ALA A 6 8.40 -25.06 -17.54
C ALA A 6 8.88 -23.61 -17.71
N ARG A 7 8.95 -23.16 -18.97
CA ARG A 7 9.32 -21.78 -19.26
C ARG A 7 8.09 -20.89 -19.21
N THR A 8 8.22 -19.77 -18.52
CA THR A 8 7.20 -18.72 -18.55
C THR A 8 7.02 -18.22 -19.99
N PRO A 9 5.78 -18.15 -20.50
CA PRO A 9 5.51 -17.64 -21.84
C PRO A 9 6.04 -16.20 -22.02
N ALA A 10 6.57 -15.90 -23.19
CA ALA A 10 7.18 -14.59 -23.48
C ALA A 10 6.24 -13.42 -23.23
N TRP A 11 4.96 -13.57 -23.55
CA TRP A 11 3.94 -12.52 -23.31
C TRP A 11 3.77 -12.20 -21.82
N MET A 12 3.86 -13.20 -20.93
CA MET A 12 3.77 -13.01 -19.48
C MET A 12 5.03 -12.34 -18.94
N VAL A 13 6.21 -12.80 -19.38
CA VAL A 13 7.51 -12.18 -19.01
C VAL A 13 7.52 -10.70 -19.40
N GLU A 14 7.06 -10.37 -20.61
CA GLU A 14 7.01 -8.98 -21.09
C GLU A 14 6.06 -8.12 -20.26
N ARG A 15 4.86 -8.62 -19.95
CA ARG A 15 3.89 -7.89 -19.12
C ARG A 15 4.39 -7.65 -17.70
N LEU A 16 4.99 -8.67 -17.07
CA LEU A 16 5.61 -8.54 -15.75
C LEU A 16 6.75 -7.51 -15.77
N ALA A 17 7.61 -7.55 -16.77
CA ALA A 17 8.70 -6.60 -16.92
C ALA A 17 8.20 -5.14 -17.04
N ARG A 18 7.10 -4.92 -17.76
CA ARG A 18 6.44 -3.58 -17.85
C ARG A 18 5.87 -3.12 -16.52
N CYS A 19 5.52 -4.05 -15.62
CA CYS A 19 5.11 -3.76 -14.24
C CYS A 19 6.29 -3.66 -13.26
N GLY A 20 7.54 -3.70 -13.76
CA GLY A 20 8.74 -3.64 -12.92
C GLY A 20 9.10 -4.97 -12.23
N GLN A 21 8.48 -6.08 -12.63
CA GLN A 21 8.74 -7.40 -12.06
C GLN A 21 9.74 -8.19 -12.92
N ARG A 22 10.68 -8.85 -12.25
CA ARG A 22 11.61 -9.77 -12.89
C ARG A 22 10.99 -11.17 -12.91
N SER A 23 11.02 -11.83 -14.07
CA SER A 23 10.67 -13.25 -14.17
C SER A 23 11.64 -14.11 -13.35
N VAL A 24 11.11 -15.10 -12.63
CA VAL A 24 11.86 -16.01 -11.75
C VAL A 24 11.65 -17.46 -12.18
N THR A 25 10.47 -18.02 -11.91
CA THR A 25 10.03 -19.35 -12.36
C THR A 25 8.58 -19.25 -12.81
N ALA A 26 8.11 -20.21 -13.62
CA ALA A 26 6.75 -20.15 -14.14
C ALA A 26 5.69 -20.07 -13.03
N LEU A 27 5.83 -20.80 -11.93
CA LEU A 27 4.88 -20.75 -10.80
C LEU A 27 4.86 -19.38 -10.12
N VAL A 28 6.03 -18.80 -9.84
CA VAL A 28 6.15 -17.47 -9.24
C VAL A 28 5.62 -16.40 -10.20
N ASP A 29 5.94 -16.51 -11.47
CA ASP A 29 5.49 -15.57 -12.50
C ASP A 29 3.98 -15.59 -12.68
N ILE A 30 3.34 -16.75 -12.64
CA ILE A 30 1.88 -16.90 -12.68
C ILE A 30 1.24 -16.22 -11.47
N SER A 31 1.73 -16.48 -10.26
CA SER A 31 1.24 -15.83 -9.04
C SER A 31 1.36 -14.30 -9.13
N ASN A 32 2.53 -13.79 -9.53
CA ASN A 32 2.74 -12.36 -9.72
C ASN A 32 1.85 -11.79 -10.83
N TYR A 33 1.71 -12.51 -11.94
CA TYR A 33 0.87 -12.06 -13.06
C TYR A 33 -0.59 -11.87 -12.63
N VAL A 34 -1.18 -12.85 -11.93
CA VAL A 34 -2.55 -12.76 -11.46
C VAL A 34 -2.72 -11.66 -10.40
N MET A 35 -1.71 -11.47 -9.54
CA MET A 35 -1.72 -10.35 -8.60
C MET A 35 -1.76 -8.99 -9.33
N PHE A 36 -1.02 -8.80 -10.42
CA PHE A 36 -1.06 -7.56 -11.20
C PHE A 36 -2.31 -7.43 -12.07
N GLU A 37 -2.87 -8.54 -12.55
CA GLU A 37 -4.07 -8.54 -13.39
C GLU A 37 -5.34 -8.27 -12.58
N TYR A 38 -5.48 -8.91 -11.41
CA TYR A 38 -6.71 -8.87 -10.60
C TYR A 38 -6.54 -8.21 -9.21
N GLY A 39 -5.33 -7.81 -8.86
CA GLY A 39 -5.06 -7.23 -7.54
C GLY A 39 -5.05 -8.24 -6.39
N ARG A 40 -5.13 -9.54 -6.67
CA ARG A 40 -5.11 -10.58 -5.65
C ARG A 40 -3.75 -11.26 -5.56
N PRO A 41 -3.00 -11.05 -4.47
CA PRO A 41 -1.83 -11.86 -4.18
C PRO A 41 -2.24 -13.30 -3.86
N SER A 42 -1.43 -14.24 -4.29
CA SER A 42 -1.57 -15.66 -4.01
C SER A 42 -0.24 -16.24 -3.55
N HIS A 43 -0.28 -17.36 -2.86
CA HIS A 43 0.92 -18.09 -2.50
C HIS A 43 0.87 -19.53 -3.01
N ILE A 44 2.01 -20.06 -3.40
CA ILE A 44 2.15 -21.44 -3.91
C ILE A 44 3.15 -22.17 -3.02
N PHE A 45 2.65 -23.11 -2.27
CA PHE A 45 3.45 -23.98 -1.41
C PHE A 45 3.86 -25.27 -2.17
N ASP A 46 4.98 -25.83 -1.81
CA ASP A 46 5.31 -27.23 -2.12
C ASP A 46 4.45 -28.14 -1.25
N LEU A 47 3.46 -28.80 -1.85
CA LEU A 47 2.48 -29.61 -1.12
C LEU A 47 3.14 -30.76 -0.36
N ASP A 48 4.22 -31.33 -0.91
CA ASP A 48 4.91 -32.48 -0.31
C ASP A 48 5.72 -32.10 0.94
N LYS A 49 5.86 -30.78 1.22
CA LYS A 49 6.51 -30.24 2.41
C LYS A 49 5.53 -29.77 3.48
N ILE A 50 4.22 -29.79 3.20
CA ILE A 50 3.19 -29.43 4.18
C ILE A 50 2.88 -30.64 5.05
N HIS A 51 2.82 -30.45 6.37
CA HIS A 51 2.54 -31.51 7.34
C HIS A 51 1.09 -31.40 7.84
N ASP A 52 0.30 -32.43 7.51
CA ASP A 52 -1.11 -32.59 7.85
C ASP A 52 -2.02 -31.56 7.13
N LYS A 53 -2.14 -30.33 7.64
CA LYS A 53 -3.05 -29.30 7.12
C LYS A 53 -2.48 -27.90 7.35
N LEU A 54 -2.95 -26.95 6.58
CA LEU A 54 -2.70 -25.53 6.83
C LEU A 54 -3.80 -24.92 7.72
N VAL A 55 -3.39 -24.16 8.72
CA VAL A 55 -4.27 -23.47 9.66
C VAL A 55 -3.91 -21.99 9.70
N VAL A 56 -4.91 -21.14 9.51
CA VAL A 56 -4.77 -19.69 9.70
C VAL A 56 -5.01 -19.37 11.17
N ARG A 57 -4.05 -18.71 11.79
CA ARG A 57 -4.11 -18.32 13.20
C ARG A 57 -3.24 -17.10 13.48
N TRP A 58 -3.32 -16.59 14.69
CA TRP A 58 -2.31 -15.63 15.16
C TRP A 58 -1.03 -16.34 15.55
N GLY A 59 0.09 -15.64 15.38
CA GLY A 59 1.40 -16.10 15.85
C GLY A 59 1.43 -16.26 17.37
N GLN A 60 2.41 -17.01 17.86
CA GLN A 60 2.61 -17.23 19.29
C GLN A 60 4.00 -16.69 19.70
N PRO A 61 4.13 -16.18 20.93
CA PRO A 61 5.44 -15.75 21.43
C PRO A 61 6.47 -16.88 21.41
N GLY A 62 7.66 -16.58 20.89
CA GLY A 62 8.76 -17.54 20.75
C GLY A 62 8.78 -18.32 19.44
N GLU A 63 7.73 -18.22 18.62
CA GLU A 63 7.79 -18.74 17.25
C GLU A 63 8.71 -17.89 16.38
N THR A 64 9.39 -18.52 15.45
CA THR A 64 10.23 -17.87 14.45
C THR A 64 9.88 -18.38 13.05
N LEU A 65 10.08 -17.55 12.05
CA LEU A 65 9.88 -17.92 10.65
C LEU A 65 11.04 -17.41 9.81
N LYS A 66 11.70 -18.30 9.08
CA LYS A 66 12.61 -17.93 8.02
C LYS A 66 11.84 -17.64 6.75
N LEU A 67 11.92 -16.42 6.27
CA LEU A 67 11.18 -15.92 5.12
C LEU A 67 11.90 -16.20 3.78
N LEU A 68 11.16 -16.12 2.67
CA LEU A 68 11.69 -16.25 1.31
C LEU A 68 12.78 -15.24 0.95
N ASN A 69 12.83 -14.09 1.62
CA ASN A 69 13.91 -13.10 1.45
C ASN A 69 15.19 -13.42 2.24
N GLY A 70 15.21 -14.56 2.95
CA GLY A 70 16.33 -15.04 3.76
C GLY A 70 16.38 -14.48 5.18
N SER A 71 15.55 -13.52 5.55
CA SER A 71 15.48 -13.01 6.91
C SER A 71 14.72 -13.96 7.84
N THR A 72 15.09 -14.00 9.12
CA THR A 72 14.33 -14.72 10.15
C THR A 72 13.64 -13.70 11.04
N VAL A 73 12.35 -13.86 11.25
CA VAL A 73 11.52 -12.98 12.06
C VAL A 73 10.98 -13.69 13.29
N GLU A 74 10.88 -12.96 14.39
CA GLU A 74 10.19 -13.42 15.61
C GLU A 74 8.72 -13.05 15.52
N LEU A 75 7.84 -13.96 15.96
CA LEU A 75 6.41 -13.84 15.87
C LEU A 75 5.79 -13.57 17.24
N ASP A 76 4.62 -12.97 17.22
CA ASP A 76 3.77 -12.78 18.40
C ASP A 76 2.28 -12.79 18.01
N ALA A 77 1.42 -12.62 18.99
CA ALA A 77 -0.04 -12.62 18.82
C ALA A 77 -0.59 -11.44 17.99
N GLY A 78 0.23 -10.48 17.60
CA GLY A 78 -0.15 -9.36 16.73
C GLY A 78 0.04 -9.63 15.23
N VAL A 79 0.52 -10.82 14.84
CA VAL A 79 0.82 -11.16 13.45
C VAL A 79 0.01 -12.39 13.03
N GLY A 80 -0.76 -12.26 11.93
CA GLY A 80 -1.43 -13.40 11.31
C GLY A 80 -0.43 -14.33 10.62
N VAL A 81 -0.63 -15.62 10.77
CA VAL A 81 0.24 -16.65 10.17
C VAL A 81 -0.58 -17.77 9.54
N ILE A 82 0.02 -18.43 8.56
CA ILE A 82 -0.43 -19.72 8.07
C ILE A 82 0.58 -20.74 8.61
N ALA A 83 0.08 -21.75 9.31
CA ALA A 83 0.91 -22.75 9.96
C ALA A 83 0.42 -24.16 9.62
N ASP A 84 1.32 -25.11 9.63
CA ASP A 84 1.01 -26.53 9.57
C ASP A 84 1.18 -27.23 10.95
N ALA A 85 1.24 -28.55 10.97
CA ALA A 85 1.40 -29.29 12.23
C ALA A 85 2.79 -29.16 12.86
N GLN A 86 3.81 -28.72 12.11
CA GLN A 86 5.18 -28.57 12.59
C GLN A 86 5.55 -27.14 12.97
N GLY A 87 4.97 -26.13 12.29
CA GLY A 87 5.33 -24.75 12.53
C GLY A 87 4.63 -23.76 11.65
N VAL A 88 5.18 -22.55 11.62
CA VAL A 88 4.66 -21.44 10.81
C VAL A 88 5.31 -21.47 9.44
N GLU A 89 4.48 -21.45 8.40
CA GLU A 89 4.87 -21.56 7.00
C GLU A 89 4.76 -20.24 6.22
N SER A 90 4.00 -19.27 6.73
CA SER A 90 3.83 -17.96 6.06
C SER A 90 3.40 -16.87 7.04
N LEU A 91 3.86 -15.64 6.80
CA LEU A 91 3.21 -14.44 7.29
C LEU A 91 1.97 -14.18 6.44
N ALA A 92 0.79 -14.29 7.05
CA ALA A 92 -0.49 -14.19 6.36
C ALA A 92 -0.62 -12.86 5.58
N GLY A 93 -0.82 -12.97 4.27
CA GLY A 93 -0.96 -11.82 3.36
C GLY A 93 0.30 -10.99 3.14
N ILE A 94 1.47 -11.45 3.58
CA ILE A 94 2.72 -10.68 3.51
C ILE A 94 3.81 -11.44 2.74
N MET A 95 4.30 -12.56 3.28
CA MET A 95 5.39 -13.32 2.67
C MET A 95 5.42 -14.76 3.16
N GLY A 96 5.64 -15.69 2.24
CA GLY A 96 5.85 -17.10 2.55
C GLY A 96 7.16 -17.39 3.26
N GLY A 97 7.21 -18.55 3.92
CA GLY A 97 8.41 -19.11 4.52
C GLY A 97 9.26 -19.91 3.54
N ASP A 98 10.52 -20.08 3.90
CA ASP A 98 11.52 -20.81 3.11
C ASP A 98 11.28 -22.35 3.12
N ALA A 99 10.73 -22.87 4.22
CA ALA A 99 10.60 -24.33 4.42
C ALA A 99 9.68 -24.99 3.37
N THR A 100 8.53 -24.39 3.10
CA THR A 100 7.54 -24.90 2.14
C THR A 100 7.61 -24.21 0.77
N ALA A 101 8.70 -23.51 0.49
CA ALA A 101 8.92 -22.86 -0.80
C ALA A 101 9.02 -23.89 -1.93
N VAL A 102 8.47 -23.53 -3.09
CA VAL A 102 8.61 -24.29 -4.33
C VAL A 102 10.06 -24.24 -4.82
N SER A 103 10.51 -25.36 -5.39
CA SER A 103 11.86 -25.54 -5.93
C SER A 103 11.80 -26.27 -7.28
N ASP A 104 12.93 -26.47 -7.92
CA ASP A 104 13.05 -27.24 -9.16
C ASP A 104 12.62 -28.71 -9.01
N ASP A 105 12.63 -29.21 -7.77
CA ASP A 105 12.26 -30.60 -7.46
C ASP A 105 10.80 -30.77 -7.03
N THR A 106 10.08 -29.66 -6.80
CA THR A 106 8.65 -29.67 -6.47
C THR A 106 7.84 -30.36 -7.58
N ARG A 107 6.90 -31.21 -7.18
CA ARG A 107 6.01 -31.94 -8.10
C ARG A 107 4.54 -31.65 -7.85
N ASN A 108 4.18 -31.46 -6.61
CA ASN A 108 2.83 -31.17 -6.19
C ASN A 108 2.79 -29.82 -5.51
N VAL A 109 1.80 -29.00 -5.84
CA VAL A 109 1.69 -27.65 -5.30
C VAL A 109 0.33 -27.45 -4.62
N TYR A 110 0.33 -26.68 -3.56
CA TYR A 110 -0.88 -26.17 -2.92
C TYR A 110 -0.96 -24.69 -3.20
N VAL A 111 -2.04 -24.26 -3.85
CA VAL A 111 -2.26 -22.86 -4.22
C VAL A 111 -3.19 -22.23 -3.22
N GLU A 112 -2.76 -21.14 -2.60
CA GLU A 112 -3.54 -20.35 -1.65
C GLU A 112 -3.95 -19.01 -2.29
N ALA A 113 -5.24 -18.69 -2.20
CA ALA A 113 -5.77 -17.37 -2.47
C ALA A 113 -6.74 -17.00 -1.35
N ALA A 114 -6.49 -15.91 -0.67
CA ALA A 114 -7.23 -15.54 0.52
C ALA A 114 -7.75 -14.10 0.47
N PHE A 115 -8.68 -13.81 1.37
CA PHE A 115 -8.99 -12.47 1.85
C PHE A 115 -8.38 -12.30 3.24
N TRP A 116 -7.69 -11.20 3.44
CA TRP A 116 -7.18 -10.78 4.74
C TRP A 116 -7.79 -9.44 5.12
N TRP A 117 -8.30 -9.35 6.33
CA TRP A 117 -8.74 -8.07 6.86
C TRP A 117 -7.58 -7.08 6.85
N PRO A 118 -7.73 -5.86 6.29
CA PRO A 118 -6.65 -4.88 6.22
C PRO A 118 -5.95 -4.65 7.56
N GLU A 119 -6.70 -4.60 8.68
CA GLU A 119 -6.17 -4.38 10.02
C GLU A 119 -5.27 -5.53 10.50
N ALA A 120 -5.46 -6.73 9.98
CA ALA A 120 -4.61 -7.88 10.31
C ALA A 120 -3.23 -7.82 9.62
N VAL A 121 -3.11 -7.05 8.52
CA VAL A 121 -1.88 -6.95 7.72
C VAL A 121 -1.18 -5.61 7.89
N GLN A 122 -1.96 -4.54 8.11
CA GLN A 122 -1.47 -3.16 8.17
C GLN A 122 -0.30 -2.98 9.15
N GLY A 123 0.79 -2.41 8.63
CA GLY A 123 1.98 -2.07 9.41
C GLY A 123 2.91 -3.23 9.76
N ARG A 124 2.51 -4.51 9.53
CA ARG A 124 3.32 -5.68 9.89
C ARG A 124 4.59 -5.79 9.06
N SER A 125 4.51 -5.56 7.76
CA SER A 125 5.71 -5.53 6.90
C SER A 125 6.72 -4.48 7.36
N ARG A 126 6.26 -3.27 7.70
CA ARG A 126 7.11 -2.20 8.22
C ARG A 126 7.77 -2.57 9.54
N ARG A 127 7.04 -3.26 10.43
CA ARG A 127 7.58 -3.75 11.70
C ARG A 127 8.80 -4.66 11.50
N TYR A 128 8.78 -5.48 10.44
CA TYR A 128 9.89 -6.36 10.08
C TYR A 128 10.92 -5.71 9.14
N GLY A 129 10.80 -4.42 8.83
CA GLY A 129 11.79 -3.67 8.06
C GLY A 129 11.78 -3.93 6.55
N PHE A 130 10.70 -4.49 6.00
CA PHE A 130 10.54 -4.70 4.56
C PHE A 130 9.14 -4.31 4.07
N SER A 131 8.92 -4.35 2.77
CA SER A 131 7.61 -4.24 2.14
C SER A 131 7.46 -5.29 1.04
N THR A 132 6.24 -5.72 0.78
CA THR A 132 5.92 -6.66 -0.30
C THR A 132 4.72 -6.17 -1.10
N ASP A 133 4.64 -6.58 -2.37
CA ASP A 133 3.49 -6.31 -3.22
C ASP A 133 2.18 -6.89 -2.65
N ALA A 134 2.27 -8.05 -1.97
CA ALA A 134 1.16 -8.67 -1.28
C ALA A 134 0.71 -7.84 -0.08
N GLY A 135 1.61 -7.54 0.86
CA GLY A 135 1.31 -6.72 2.04
C GLY A 135 0.76 -5.35 1.67
N HIS A 136 1.32 -4.70 0.63
CA HIS A 136 0.84 -3.41 0.13
C HIS A 136 -0.64 -3.46 -0.31
N ARG A 137 -1.05 -4.56 -0.97
CA ARG A 137 -2.44 -4.74 -1.43
C ARG A 137 -3.37 -5.08 -0.28
N PHE A 138 -3.01 -6.09 0.53
CA PHE A 138 -3.88 -6.53 1.63
C PHE A 138 -4.08 -5.47 2.71
N GLU A 139 -3.07 -4.65 3.02
CA GLU A 139 -3.23 -3.57 4.01
C GLU A 139 -4.18 -2.44 3.54
N ARG A 140 -4.49 -2.38 2.23
CA ARG A 140 -5.43 -1.43 1.62
C ARG A 140 -6.77 -2.05 1.25
N GLY A 141 -6.86 -3.36 1.26
CA GLY A 141 -8.02 -4.13 0.87
C GLY A 141 -7.85 -4.82 -0.49
N VAL A 142 -8.19 -6.11 -0.51
CA VAL A 142 -8.27 -6.93 -1.72
C VAL A 142 -9.70 -7.44 -1.84
N ASP A 143 -10.28 -7.38 -3.03
CA ASP A 143 -11.67 -7.76 -3.27
C ASP A 143 -12.01 -9.15 -2.72
N PRO A 144 -12.90 -9.28 -1.72
CA PRO A 144 -13.26 -10.58 -1.15
C PRO A 144 -14.19 -11.40 -2.03
N ALA A 145 -14.88 -10.78 -2.98
CA ALA A 145 -15.97 -11.43 -3.73
C ALA A 145 -15.49 -12.39 -4.81
N LEU A 146 -14.28 -12.19 -5.36
CA LEU A 146 -13.78 -12.94 -6.52
C LEU A 146 -12.64 -13.91 -6.18
N THR A 147 -12.59 -14.42 -4.94
CA THR A 147 -11.50 -15.30 -4.49
C THR A 147 -11.49 -16.62 -5.28
N VAL A 148 -12.66 -17.21 -5.49
CA VAL A 148 -12.81 -18.49 -6.22
C VAL A 148 -12.42 -18.32 -7.69
N GLU A 149 -12.93 -17.29 -8.35
CA GLU A 149 -12.62 -17.02 -9.76
C GLU A 149 -11.12 -16.79 -9.98
N HIS A 150 -10.47 -16.11 -9.03
CA HIS A 150 -9.05 -15.85 -9.14
C HIS A 150 -8.20 -17.11 -8.93
N ILE A 151 -8.55 -17.98 -7.98
CA ILE A 151 -7.81 -19.24 -7.77
C ILE A 151 -8.03 -20.21 -8.94
N GLU A 152 -9.23 -20.24 -9.53
CA GLU A 152 -9.50 -20.99 -10.75
C GLU A 152 -8.66 -20.49 -11.92
N HIS A 153 -8.48 -19.18 -12.06
CA HIS A 153 -7.64 -18.59 -13.09
C HIS A 153 -6.15 -18.93 -12.88
N ILE A 154 -5.65 -18.84 -11.65
CA ILE A 154 -4.29 -19.26 -11.29
C ILE A 154 -4.10 -20.74 -11.65
N THR A 155 -5.03 -21.59 -11.24
CA THR A 155 -5.01 -23.04 -11.51
C THR A 155 -4.96 -23.31 -13.02
N ARG A 156 -5.78 -22.65 -13.81
CA ARG A 156 -5.77 -22.79 -15.27
C ARG A 156 -4.42 -22.41 -15.87
N LEU A 157 -3.83 -21.28 -15.46
CA LEU A 157 -2.51 -20.88 -15.93
C LEU A 157 -1.41 -21.87 -15.54
N ILE A 158 -1.50 -22.46 -14.34
CA ILE A 158 -0.56 -23.50 -13.91
C ILE A 158 -0.71 -24.74 -14.82
N LEU A 159 -1.92 -25.20 -15.06
CA LEU A 159 -2.18 -26.37 -15.93
C LEU A 159 -1.72 -26.12 -17.38
N ASP A 160 -1.99 -24.94 -17.92
CA ASP A 160 -1.63 -24.58 -19.30
C ASP A 160 -0.12 -24.43 -19.49
N ILE A 161 0.62 -23.96 -18.49
CA ILE A 161 2.06 -23.67 -18.59
C ILE A 161 2.93 -24.78 -17.99
N CYS A 162 2.56 -25.27 -16.81
CA CYS A 162 3.32 -26.24 -16.06
C CYS A 162 2.78 -27.67 -16.17
N GLY A 163 1.58 -27.85 -16.73
CA GLY A 163 0.90 -29.15 -16.76
C GLY A 163 0.44 -29.62 -15.38
N GLY A 164 0.19 -30.91 -15.28
CA GLY A 164 -0.31 -31.54 -14.05
C GLY A 164 -1.82 -31.74 -14.05
N GLU A 165 -2.37 -32.10 -12.91
CA GLU A 165 -3.80 -32.34 -12.70
C GLU A 165 -4.28 -31.54 -11.49
N ALA A 166 -5.44 -30.87 -11.61
CA ALA A 166 -6.02 -30.13 -10.50
C ALA A 166 -6.63 -31.08 -9.47
N GLY A 167 -6.31 -30.87 -8.19
CA GLY A 167 -7.01 -31.45 -7.06
C GLY A 167 -8.31 -30.74 -6.74
N PRO A 168 -9.01 -31.17 -5.68
CA PRO A 168 -10.21 -30.47 -5.22
C PRO A 168 -9.86 -29.08 -4.69
N MET A 169 -10.78 -28.13 -4.90
CA MET A 169 -10.72 -26.81 -4.26
C MET A 169 -11.49 -26.86 -2.93
N ASP A 170 -10.90 -26.27 -1.90
CA ASP A 170 -11.53 -26.06 -0.59
C ASP A 170 -11.74 -24.54 -0.39
N ASP A 171 -12.99 -24.11 -0.36
CA ASP A 171 -13.35 -22.70 -0.15
C ASP A 171 -14.01 -22.54 1.22
N GLN A 172 -13.35 -21.80 2.12
CA GLN A 172 -13.81 -21.58 3.50
C GLN A 172 -14.14 -20.11 3.71
N VAL A 173 -15.43 -19.79 3.68
CA VAL A 173 -15.93 -18.44 3.95
C VAL A 173 -16.39 -18.35 5.40
N LEU A 174 -15.66 -17.58 6.22
CA LEU A 174 -16.02 -17.33 7.63
C LEU A 174 -16.73 -16.00 7.79
N ARG A 175 -16.03 -14.90 7.55
CA ARG A 175 -16.56 -13.55 7.68
C ARG A 175 -15.94 -12.64 6.62
N LEU A 176 -16.79 -12.05 5.80
CA LEU A 176 -16.41 -11.06 4.80
C LEU A 176 -16.87 -9.66 5.22
N PRO A 177 -16.21 -8.59 4.71
CA PRO A 177 -16.66 -7.23 4.97
C PRO A 177 -17.99 -6.94 4.28
N GLU A 178 -18.84 -6.18 4.96
CA GLU A 178 -20.06 -5.61 4.41
C GLU A 178 -19.89 -4.11 4.28
N ALA A 179 -19.99 -3.59 3.06
CA ALA A 179 -19.95 -2.15 2.80
C ALA A 179 -21.38 -1.57 2.90
N PRO A 180 -21.68 -0.73 3.91
CA PRO A 180 -22.98 -0.08 4.00
C PRO A 180 -23.19 0.91 2.85
N PRO A 181 -24.44 1.16 2.42
CA PRO A 181 -24.70 2.20 1.43
C PRO A 181 -24.30 3.58 1.94
N VAL A 182 -23.63 4.37 1.08
CA VAL A 182 -23.20 5.73 1.36
C VAL A 182 -24.12 6.72 0.68
N VAL A 183 -24.61 7.73 1.41
CA VAL A 183 -25.52 8.77 0.91
C VAL A 183 -24.74 10.04 0.63
N MET A 184 -24.81 10.56 -0.60
CA MET A 184 -24.27 11.86 -0.98
C MET A 184 -25.39 12.87 -1.21
N ARG A 185 -25.30 14.04 -0.56
CA ARG A 185 -26.16 15.20 -0.77
C ARG A 185 -25.56 16.10 -1.84
N VAL A 186 -26.30 16.40 -2.88
CA VAL A 186 -25.83 17.22 -4.02
C VAL A 186 -25.45 18.65 -3.57
N GLU A 187 -26.23 19.22 -2.65
CA GLU A 187 -25.93 20.54 -2.08
C GLU A 187 -24.61 20.55 -1.32
N ARG A 188 -24.36 19.49 -0.52
CA ARG A 188 -23.10 19.35 0.21
C ARG A 188 -21.92 19.15 -0.75
N ALA A 189 -22.10 18.37 -1.81
CA ALA A 189 -21.09 18.20 -2.85
C ALA A 189 -20.71 19.56 -3.45
N SER A 190 -21.69 20.36 -3.86
CA SER A 190 -21.44 21.71 -4.39
C SER A 190 -20.71 22.61 -3.38
N LYS A 191 -21.08 22.53 -2.09
CA LYS A 191 -20.45 23.31 -1.02
C LYS A 191 -19.00 22.90 -0.76
N VAL A 192 -18.72 21.60 -0.69
CA VAL A 192 -17.38 21.08 -0.42
C VAL A 192 -16.45 21.32 -1.60
N ILE A 193 -16.93 21.06 -2.82
CA ILE A 193 -16.18 21.30 -4.07
C ILE A 193 -15.92 22.81 -4.29
N GLY A 194 -16.80 23.68 -3.80
CA GLY A 194 -16.70 25.12 -3.99
C GLY A 194 -17.23 25.64 -5.33
N MET A 195 -17.93 24.78 -6.10
CA MET A 195 -18.61 25.15 -7.35
C MET A 195 -19.94 24.38 -7.47
N PRO A 196 -20.94 24.93 -8.20
CA PRO A 196 -22.19 24.23 -8.42
C PRO A 196 -21.98 22.94 -9.21
N VAL A 197 -22.51 21.84 -8.69
CA VAL A 197 -22.64 20.57 -9.40
C VAL A 197 -24.11 20.14 -9.37
N SER A 198 -24.64 19.65 -10.50
CA SER A 198 -26.00 19.16 -10.58
C SER A 198 -26.08 17.68 -10.21
N GLN A 199 -27.27 17.24 -9.80
CA GLN A 199 -27.53 15.81 -9.54
C GLN A 199 -27.23 14.96 -10.77
N ALA A 200 -27.59 15.44 -11.96
CA ALA A 200 -27.32 14.72 -13.21
C ALA A 200 -25.82 14.54 -13.49
N GLN A 201 -25.00 15.54 -13.19
CA GLN A 201 -23.54 15.43 -13.29
C GLN A 201 -22.97 14.40 -12.30
N CYS A 202 -23.42 14.42 -11.06
CA CYS A 202 -23.01 13.42 -10.06
C CYS A 202 -23.42 12.01 -10.49
N ALA A 203 -24.66 11.83 -10.95
CA ALA A 203 -25.16 10.55 -11.42
C ALA A 203 -24.40 10.05 -12.67
N ASP A 204 -24.02 10.94 -13.59
CA ASP A 204 -23.18 10.59 -14.74
C ASP A 204 -21.81 10.09 -14.31
N VAL A 205 -21.17 10.77 -13.35
CA VAL A 205 -19.89 10.33 -12.80
C VAL A 205 -19.99 8.93 -12.20
N PHE A 206 -20.98 8.70 -11.34
CA PHE A 206 -21.13 7.37 -10.71
C PHE A 206 -21.42 6.27 -11.74
N ARG A 207 -22.20 6.57 -12.77
CA ARG A 207 -22.47 5.63 -13.88
C ARG A 207 -21.18 5.30 -14.65
N ARG A 208 -20.38 6.29 -14.97
CA ARG A 208 -19.10 6.12 -15.66
C ARG A 208 -18.08 5.33 -14.85
N LEU A 209 -18.15 5.44 -13.51
CA LEU A 209 -17.32 4.65 -12.58
C LEU A 209 -17.87 3.24 -12.32
N GLY A 210 -19.03 2.89 -12.90
CA GLY A 210 -19.66 1.59 -12.68
C GLY A 210 -20.23 1.40 -11.27
N LEU A 211 -20.48 2.48 -10.54
CA LEU A 211 -21.07 2.41 -9.21
C LEU A 211 -22.58 2.16 -9.29
N HIS A 212 -23.08 1.26 -8.47
CA HIS A 212 -24.52 1.04 -8.31
C HIS A 212 -25.10 2.07 -7.35
N PHE A 213 -26.10 2.83 -7.79
CA PHE A 213 -26.72 3.86 -6.97
C PHE A 213 -28.22 4.02 -7.23
N THR A 214 -28.91 4.63 -6.27
CA THR A 214 -30.30 5.07 -6.40
C THR A 214 -30.40 6.59 -6.25
N GLU A 215 -31.37 7.19 -6.91
CA GLU A 215 -31.61 8.63 -6.90
C GLU A 215 -32.85 9.00 -6.10
N ALA A 216 -32.74 10.07 -5.30
CA ALA A 216 -33.85 10.78 -4.69
C ALA A 216 -33.62 12.30 -4.89
N PRO A 217 -34.60 13.17 -4.76
CA PRO A 217 -34.40 14.61 -4.89
C PRO A 217 -33.27 15.15 -4.03
N GLY A 218 -32.22 15.68 -4.67
CA GLY A 218 -31.03 16.22 -3.99
C GLY A 218 -30.10 15.20 -3.35
N ARG A 219 -30.27 13.90 -3.57
CA ARG A 219 -29.46 12.84 -2.96
C ARG A 219 -29.21 11.68 -3.91
N LEU A 220 -28.01 11.09 -3.79
CA LEU A 220 -27.66 9.82 -4.40
C LEU A 220 -27.18 8.85 -3.31
N THR A 221 -27.70 7.62 -3.34
CA THR A 221 -27.26 6.56 -2.41
C THR A 221 -26.49 5.54 -3.19
N VAL A 222 -25.20 5.43 -2.93
CA VAL A 222 -24.29 4.50 -3.61
C VAL A 222 -24.07 3.28 -2.73
N ARG A 223 -24.14 2.10 -3.34
CA ARG A 223 -23.65 0.86 -2.71
C ARG A 223 -22.23 0.63 -3.21
N PRO A 224 -21.20 0.78 -2.33
CA PRO A 224 -19.83 0.55 -2.73
C PRO A 224 -19.63 -0.87 -3.27
N PRO A 225 -18.92 -1.06 -4.38
CA PRO A 225 -18.56 -2.40 -4.82
C PRO A 225 -17.49 -3.02 -3.91
N SER A 226 -17.39 -4.35 -3.90
CA SER A 226 -16.52 -5.12 -2.98
C SER A 226 -15.03 -4.79 -3.07
N TRP A 227 -14.59 -4.22 -4.20
CA TRP A 227 -13.19 -3.83 -4.41
C TRP A 227 -12.86 -2.37 -4.01
N ARG A 228 -13.87 -1.58 -3.57
CA ARG A 228 -13.70 -0.17 -3.17
C ARG A 228 -13.80 -0.05 -1.65
N PHE A 229 -12.69 -0.31 -0.97
CA PHE A 229 -12.56 -0.20 0.48
C PHE A 229 -12.49 1.25 0.98
N ASP A 230 -12.29 2.18 0.07
CA ASP A 230 -12.12 3.60 0.30
C ASP A 230 -13.43 4.40 0.29
N LEU A 231 -14.55 3.80 -0.19
CA LEU A 231 -15.85 4.47 -0.27
C LEU A 231 -16.68 4.20 1.00
N GLU A 232 -16.43 4.94 2.07
CA GLU A 232 -17.07 4.71 3.37
C GLU A 232 -17.99 5.87 3.78
N ILE A 233 -17.67 7.10 3.41
CA ILE A 233 -18.37 8.30 3.82
C ILE A 233 -18.79 9.18 2.65
N GLU A 234 -19.63 10.20 2.93
CA GLU A 234 -20.14 11.14 1.93
C GLU A 234 -19.02 11.85 1.15
N GLU A 235 -17.96 12.20 1.85
CA GLU A 235 -16.81 12.92 1.32
C GLU A 235 -16.06 12.11 0.25
N ASP A 236 -15.98 10.80 0.39
CA ASP A 236 -15.35 9.91 -0.60
C ASP A 236 -16.11 9.96 -1.93
N LEU A 237 -17.44 9.98 -1.87
CA LEU A 237 -18.28 10.13 -3.07
C LEU A 237 -18.15 11.53 -3.70
N ILE A 238 -17.98 12.57 -2.89
CA ILE A 238 -17.73 13.94 -3.36
C ILE A 238 -16.37 14.01 -4.06
N GLU A 239 -15.36 13.33 -3.54
CA GLU A 239 -14.05 13.22 -4.18
C GLU A 239 -14.16 12.54 -5.55
N GLU A 240 -14.88 11.45 -5.66
CA GLU A 240 -15.11 10.80 -6.95
C GLU A 240 -15.75 11.75 -7.98
N VAL A 241 -16.70 12.56 -7.56
CA VAL A 241 -17.34 13.55 -8.44
C VAL A 241 -16.32 14.57 -8.96
N ILE A 242 -15.56 15.21 -8.08
CA ILE A 242 -14.63 16.26 -8.53
C ILE A 242 -13.42 15.70 -9.26
N ARG A 243 -12.94 14.51 -8.89
CA ARG A 243 -11.84 13.83 -9.55
C ARG A 243 -12.15 13.55 -11.04
N VAL A 244 -13.38 13.13 -11.33
CA VAL A 244 -13.82 12.83 -12.70
C VAL A 244 -14.21 14.10 -13.49
N ILE A 245 -14.81 15.10 -12.82
CA ILE A 245 -15.11 16.40 -13.44
C ILE A 245 -13.80 17.12 -13.81
N GLY A 246 -12.80 17.08 -12.94
CA GLY A 246 -11.46 17.66 -13.12
C GLY A 246 -11.19 18.78 -12.13
N TYR A 247 -10.06 18.72 -11.42
CA TYR A 247 -9.61 19.71 -10.47
C TYR A 247 -9.22 21.04 -11.13
N ASP A 248 -8.90 21.04 -12.40
CA ASP A 248 -8.64 22.24 -13.22
C ASP A 248 -9.84 23.16 -13.37
N LYS A 249 -11.05 22.65 -13.12
CA LYS A 249 -12.30 23.42 -13.17
C LYS A 249 -12.64 24.11 -11.85
N LEU A 250 -11.87 23.86 -10.79
CA LEU A 250 -12.11 24.50 -9.51
C LEU A 250 -11.83 26.01 -9.59
N PRO A 251 -12.72 26.87 -9.04
CA PRO A 251 -12.50 28.31 -9.04
C PRO A 251 -11.33 28.68 -8.14
N LEU A 252 -10.36 29.41 -8.68
CA LEU A 252 -9.24 29.97 -7.92
C LEU A 252 -9.66 31.35 -7.35
N THR A 253 -10.42 31.33 -6.27
CA THR A 253 -10.85 32.55 -5.61
C THR A 253 -9.92 32.85 -4.43
N PRO A 254 -9.12 33.95 -4.47
CA PRO A 254 -8.28 34.33 -3.34
C PRO A 254 -9.14 34.64 -2.12
N PRO A 255 -8.74 34.23 -0.91
CA PRO A 255 -9.44 34.58 0.31
C PRO A 255 -9.39 36.10 0.53
N GLN A 256 -10.53 36.68 0.86
CA GLN A 256 -10.61 38.10 1.27
C GLN A 256 -10.48 38.18 2.78
N VAL A 257 -9.50 38.94 3.25
CA VAL A 257 -9.29 39.20 4.67
C VAL A 257 -9.17 40.71 4.91
N PRO A 258 -9.66 41.22 6.05
CA PRO A 258 -9.42 42.64 6.42
C PRO A 258 -7.92 42.89 6.53
N VAL A 259 -7.42 43.87 5.82
CA VAL A 259 -6.03 44.31 5.96
C VAL A 259 -5.96 45.36 7.09
N THR A 260 -5.37 44.96 8.21
CA THR A 260 -5.10 45.86 9.32
C THR A 260 -3.63 46.25 9.33
N ALA A 261 -3.35 47.51 9.19
CA ALA A 261 -1.99 48.02 9.30
C ALA A 261 -1.52 47.95 10.76
N HIS A 262 -0.45 47.20 11.01
CA HIS A 262 0.20 47.17 12.31
C HIS A 262 1.39 48.13 12.30
N VAL A 263 1.38 49.09 13.22
CA VAL A 263 2.53 49.98 13.43
C VAL A 263 3.69 49.16 13.99
N ARG A 264 4.80 49.15 13.27
CA ARG A 264 6.05 48.56 13.78
C ARG A 264 6.66 49.46 14.83
N ARG A 265 7.07 48.89 15.95
CA ARG A 265 7.84 49.63 16.98
C ARG A 265 9.17 50.09 16.39
N GLU A 266 9.55 51.37 16.61
CA GLU A 266 10.79 51.99 16.09
C GLU A 266 12.05 51.21 16.53
N ALA A 267 12.02 50.62 17.73
CA ALA A 267 13.13 49.85 18.29
C ALA A 267 13.33 48.49 17.60
N ARG A 268 12.40 48.03 16.74
CA ARG A 268 12.51 46.71 16.08
C ARG A 268 13.28 46.82 14.76
N ARG A 269 14.50 46.27 14.74
CA ARG A 269 15.26 46.11 13.51
C ARG A 269 14.81 44.85 12.75
N SER A 270 14.65 44.95 11.42
CA SER A 270 14.38 43.80 10.59
C SER A 270 15.68 43.06 10.28
N ALA A 271 15.59 41.74 9.99
CA ALA A 271 16.73 40.93 9.49
C ALA A 271 17.37 41.59 8.26
N ASN A 272 16.57 42.16 7.35
CA ASN A 272 17.07 42.87 6.18
C ASN A 272 17.87 44.14 6.51
N ALA A 273 17.54 44.85 7.59
CA ALA A 273 18.34 45.97 8.04
C ALA A 273 19.73 45.55 8.53
N VAL A 274 19.79 44.42 9.27
CA VAL A 274 21.06 43.81 9.73
C VAL A 274 21.88 43.33 8.56
N ARG A 275 21.27 42.60 7.60
CA ARG A 275 21.95 42.14 6.38
C ARG A 275 22.59 43.27 5.60
N ARG A 276 21.83 44.37 5.38
CA ARG A 276 22.34 45.54 4.67
C ARG A 276 23.49 46.23 5.42
N ALA A 277 23.41 46.30 6.75
CA ALA A 277 24.47 46.89 7.54
C ALA A 277 25.77 46.07 7.45
N LEU A 278 25.67 44.74 7.50
CA LEU A 278 26.82 43.87 7.34
C LEU A 278 27.39 43.89 5.91
N ALA A 279 26.53 43.93 4.89
CA ALA A 279 26.98 44.08 3.51
C ALA A 279 27.70 45.41 3.28
N ALA A 280 27.29 46.52 3.94
CA ALA A 280 27.97 47.80 3.88
C ALA A 280 29.32 47.79 4.62
N LEU A 281 29.60 46.81 5.43
CA LEU A 281 30.89 46.55 6.11
C LEU A 281 31.72 45.48 5.38
N ASP A 282 31.44 45.24 4.10
CA ASP A 282 32.12 44.25 3.22
C ASP A 282 31.98 42.80 3.65
N TYR A 283 30.95 42.46 4.47
CA TYR A 283 30.63 41.05 4.75
C TYR A 283 29.77 40.46 3.63
N GLN A 284 30.09 39.22 3.24
CA GLN A 284 29.30 38.42 2.29
C GLN A 284 28.39 37.45 3.07
N GLU A 285 27.08 37.52 2.84
CA GLU A 285 26.14 36.53 3.37
C GLU A 285 26.30 35.20 2.67
N THR A 286 26.42 34.12 3.41
CA THR A 286 26.39 32.75 2.89
C THR A 286 25.18 31.99 3.45
N ILE A 287 24.55 31.18 2.61
CA ILE A 287 23.47 30.31 3.01
C ILE A 287 24.07 28.91 3.20
N GLY A 288 24.08 28.44 4.43
CA GLY A 288 24.55 27.09 4.80
C GLY A 288 23.40 26.12 5.08
N PHE A 289 23.70 24.84 5.13
CA PHE A 289 22.78 23.84 5.63
C PHE A 289 22.55 24.02 7.13
N SER A 290 21.32 23.72 7.58
CA SER A 290 20.97 23.68 9.01
C SER A 290 21.48 22.44 9.73
N PHE A 291 21.87 21.41 8.97
CA PHE A 291 22.43 20.18 9.48
C PHE A 291 23.78 19.92 8.82
N VAL A 292 24.74 19.46 9.61
CA VAL A 292 26.14 19.29 9.21
C VAL A 292 26.74 18.03 9.85
N GLU A 293 27.98 17.73 9.47
CA GLU A 293 28.77 16.67 10.12
C GLU A 293 29.10 17.06 11.57
N GLU A 294 29.00 16.12 12.49
CA GLU A 294 29.30 16.33 13.91
C GLU A 294 30.72 16.87 14.13
N ARG A 295 31.71 16.38 13.35
CA ARG A 295 33.10 16.86 13.50
C ARG A 295 33.24 18.35 13.17
N TRP A 296 32.43 18.92 12.26
CA TRP A 296 32.51 20.35 11.93
C TRP A 296 32.02 21.23 13.06
N GLU A 297 31.01 20.78 13.83
CA GLU A 297 30.57 21.49 15.03
C GLU A 297 31.69 21.51 16.09
N TYR A 298 32.40 20.39 16.24
CA TYR A 298 33.52 20.29 17.17
C TYR A 298 34.75 21.09 16.68
N GLU A 299 35.21 20.86 15.46
CA GLU A 299 36.49 21.41 14.94
C GLU A 299 36.37 22.87 14.54
N LEU A 300 35.24 23.32 14.00
CA LEU A 300 35.09 24.67 13.44
C LEU A 300 34.24 25.57 14.31
N ALA A 301 33.17 25.08 14.90
CA ALA A 301 32.29 25.86 15.76
C ALA A 301 32.64 25.80 17.23
N GLY A 302 33.52 24.88 17.65
CA GLY A 302 33.89 24.70 19.06
C GLY A 302 32.76 24.18 19.95
N ASN A 303 31.72 23.55 19.33
CA ASN A 303 30.58 22.98 20.03
C ASN A 303 30.82 21.49 20.33
N PRO A 304 31.15 21.11 21.58
CA PRO A 304 31.46 19.72 21.91
C PRO A 304 30.20 18.82 22.04
N ASP A 305 29.01 19.40 22.14
CA ASP A 305 27.76 18.65 22.34
C ASP A 305 26.65 19.18 21.44
N PRO A 306 26.74 18.99 20.13
CA PRO A 306 25.72 19.44 19.19
C PRO A 306 24.45 18.58 19.31
N ILE A 307 23.30 19.16 18.98
CA ILE A 307 22.01 18.45 18.95
C ILE A 307 22.04 17.44 17.81
N LYS A 308 21.94 16.15 18.14
CA LYS A 308 21.97 15.05 17.18
C LYS A 308 20.57 14.77 16.62
N VAL A 309 20.50 14.55 15.31
CA VAL A 309 19.28 14.11 14.64
C VAL A 309 19.15 12.60 14.82
N LEU A 310 18.00 12.16 15.33
CA LEU A 310 17.75 10.74 15.60
C LEU A 310 17.79 9.87 14.33
N ASN A 311 17.29 10.41 13.21
CA ASN A 311 17.23 9.72 11.93
C ASN A 311 17.60 10.68 10.78
N PRO A 312 18.89 11.01 10.59
CA PRO A 312 19.32 11.96 9.58
C PRO A 312 19.09 11.42 8.16
N ILE A 313 18.77 12.32 7.23
CA ILE A 313 18.60 11.97 5.80
C ILE A 313 19.87 11.38 5.20
N ALA A 314 21.03 11.87 5.65
CA ALA A 314 22.35 11.37 5.26
C ALA A 314 23.31 11.47 6.44
N ALA A 315 24.29 10.57 6.53
CA ALA A 315 25.28 10.56 7.59
C ALA A 315 26.02 11.91 7.78
N PRO A 316 26.36 12.67 6.71
CA PRO A 316 26.96 13.99 6.84
C PRO A 316 26.03 15.10 7.37
N LEU A 317 24.76 14.82 7.60
CA LEU A 317 23.77 15.78 8.09
C LEU A 317 23.24 15.37 9.48
N ALA A 318 24.13 14.84 10.31
CA ALA A 318 23.76 14.16 11.55
C ALA A 318 23.47 15.09 12.74
N VAL A 319 23.91 16.34 12.71
CA VAL A 319 23.72 17.28 13.82
C VAL A 319 23.18 18.63 13.33
N MET A 320 22.51 19.36 14.23
CA MET A 320 22.15 20.75 14.00
C MET A 320 23.41 21.61 14.07
N ARG A 321 23.51 22.54 13.11
CA ARG A 321 24.53 23.56 13.05
C ARG A 321 24.31 24.61 14.11
#